data_19938d693734352798e6d9f40afde5e8
#
_entry.id   19938d693734352798e6d9f40afde5e8
#
_cell.length_a   1.000
_cell.length_b   1.000
_cell.length_c   1.000
_cell.angle_alpha   90.00
_cell.angle_beta   90.00
_cell.angle_gamma   90.00
#
_symmetry.space_group_name_H-M   'P 1'
#
loop_
_entity.id
_entity.type
_entity.pdbx_description
1 polymer ?
#
loop_
_entity_poly.entity_id
_entity_poly.type
_entity_poly.pdbx_seq_one_letter_code
_entity_poly.pdbx_strand_id
1 'polypeptide(L)'
;AAAKDAAEILARLSQFDIELTLTTNGTQLHNFVEVIKESGIQSLNISLDTLQKDRFQLMTKRDVFDRVKSNIDLMLAHSIAVKMNVVLIKGVNDDEINDFIRLTETKPIHVRFIEFMPFDGNRWNSSKVVKLSEILETVSSEFDIIPLERSEHETAKKFRIAGHQGTFAVISTMSAPFCGDCNRIRLTADGKM
;
A
#
# COMPACT_ATOMS: atom_id res chain seq x y z
N ALA A 1 -12.23 -6.25 8.93
CA ALA A 1 -13.20 -7.31 8.69
C ALA A 1 -13.80 -7.04 7.32
N ALA A 2 -13.73 -8.02 6.40
CA ALA A 2 -14.50 -7.92 5.17
C ALA A 2 -15.98 -7.80 5.53
N ALA A 3 -16.70 -6.87 4.90
CA ALA A 3 -18.15 -6.83 4.99
C ALA A 3 -18.68 -8.22 4.62
N LYS A 4 -19.72 -8.73 5.30
CA LYS A 4 -20.30 -10.04 4.98
C LYS A 4 -20.70 -10.15 3.51
N ASP A 5 -21.01 -9.01 2.89
CA ASP A 5 -21.54 -8.89 1.54
C ASP A 5 -20.46 -8.42 0.53
N ALA A 6 -19.16 -8.50 0.89
CA ALA A 6 -18.08 -7.98 0.03
C ALA A 6 -18.08 -8.62 -1.37
N ALA A 7 -18.34 -9.93 -1.47
CA ALA A 7 -18.43 -10.63 -2.74
C ALA A 7 -19.58 -10.10 -3.60
N GLU A 8 -20.77 -9.90 -3.01
CA GLU A 8 -21.94 -9.36 -3.71
C GLU A 8 -21.70 -7.92 -4.16
N ILE A 9 -21.09 -7.09 -3.31
CA ILE A 9 -20.75 -5.69 -3.65
C ILE A 9 -19.79 -5.66 -4.85
N LEU A 10 -18.74 -6.47 -4.85
CA LEU A 10 -17.79 -6.56 -5.95
C LEU A 10 -18.45 -7.05 -7.24
N ALA A 11 -19.29 -8.09 -7.15
CA ALA A 11 -20.04 -8.62 -8.30
C ALA A 11 -21.02 -7.59 -8.90
N ARG A 12 -21.63 -6.74 -8.07
CA ARG A 12 -22.49 -5.65 -8.56
C ARG A 12 -21.68 -4.51 -9.19
N LEU A 13 -20.57 -4.13 -8.56
CA LEU A 13 -19.71 -3.05 -9.08
C LEU A 13 -19.03 -3.45 -10.40
N SER A 14 -18.68 -4.72 -10.59
CA SER A 14 -18.07 -5.21 -11.84
C SER A 14 -18.99 -5.14 -13.06
N GLN A 15 -20.29 -4.89 -12.88
CA GLN A 15 -21.24 -4.68 -13.98
C GLN A 15 -21.15 -3.28 -14.62
N PHE A 16 -20.44 -2.35 -13.98
CA PHE A 16 -20.21 -1.02 -14.51
C PHE A 16 -18.90 -0.96 -15.28
N ASP A 17 -18.81 -0.11 -16.29
CA ASP A 17 -17.58 0.16 -17.05
C ASP A 17 -16.64 1.07 -16.24
N ILE A 18 -16.05 0.51 -15.18
CA ILE A 18 -15.12 1.19 -14.26
C ILE A 18 -13.95 0.28 -13.90
N GLU A 19 -12.80 0.87 -13.66
CA GLU A 19 -11.67 0.15 -13.06
C GLU A 19 -11.92 -0.07 -11.57
N LEU A 20 -11.98 -1.34 -11.14
CA LEU A 20 -12.10 -1.71 -9.74
C LEU A 20 -10.74 -1.97 -9.11
N THR A 21 -10.52 -1.41 -7.93
CA THR A 21 -9.39 -1.73 -7.07
C THR A 21 -9.85 -1.90 -5.63
N LEU A 22 -9.16 -2.74 -4.87
CA LEU A 22 -9.51 -3.03 -3.49
C LEU A 22 -8.35 -2.68 -2.55
N THR A 23 -8.66 -2.01 -1.42
CA THR A 23 -7.71 -1.83 -0.32
C THR A 23 -8.06 -2.78 0.82
N THR A 24 -7.08 -3.55 1.29
CA THR A 24 -7.29 -4.61 2.28
C THR A 24 -6.08 -4.76 3.21
N ASN A 25 -6.29 -5.34 4.39
CA ASN A 25 -5.23 -5.79 5.28
C ASN A 25 -4.65 -7.18 4.89
N GLY A 26 -5.10 -7.76 3.80
CA GLY A 26 -4.57 -9.00 3.25
C GLY A 26 -4.96 -10.29 3.98
N THR A 27 -5.63 -10.24 5.13
CA THR A 27 -5.81 -11.41 6.00
C THR A 27 -6.75 -12.48 5.44
N GLN A 28 -7.65 -12.13 4.54
CA GLN A 28 -8.70 -13.01 4.01
C GLN A 28 -8.61 -13.23 2.49
N LEU A 29 -7.57 -12.76 1.81
CA LEU A 29 -7.50 -12.79 0.34
C LEU A 29 -7.59 -14.20 -0.24
N HIS A 30 -7.08 -15.22 0.46
CA HIS A 30 -7.21 -16.63 0.03
C HIS A 30 -8.66 -17.10 -0.15
N ASN A 31 -9.63 -16.46 0.54
CA ASN A 31 -11.05 -16.78 0.40
C ASN A 31 -11.73 -16.01 -0.75
N PHE A 32 -11.03 -15.04 -1.36
CA PHE A 32 -11.61 -14.11 -2.33
C PHE A 32 -10.96 -14.16 -3.72
N VAL A 33 -10.07 -15.13 -3.96
CA VAL A 33 -9.31 -15.22 -5.23
C VAL A 33 -10.25 -15.24 -6.43
N GLU A 34 -11.24 -16.13 -6.42
CA GLU A 34 -12.18 -16.26 -7.54
C GLU A 34 -13.05 -14.99 -7.69
N VAL A 35 -13.57 -14.47 -6.59
CA VAL A 35 -14.36 -13.22 -6.61
C VAL A 35 -13.57 -12.05 -7.18
N ILE A 36 -12.29 -11.91 -6.81
CA ILE A 36 -11.39 -10.86 -7.31
C ILE A 36 -11.20 -11.00 -8.82
N LYS A 37 -10.98 -12.22 -9.32
CA LYS A 37 -10.80 -12.52 -10.74
C LYS A 37 -12.08 -12.27 -11.54
N GLU A 38 -13.21 -12.80 -11.07
CA GLU A 38 -14.54 -12.64 -11.68
C GLU A 38 -14.98 -11.17 -11.73
N SER A 39 -14.60 -10.39 -10.72
CA SER A 39 -14.88 -8.94 -10.68
C SER A 39 -13.94 -8.10 -11.56
N GLY A 40 -13.00 -8.71 -12.29
CA GLY A 40 -12.06 -8.01 -13.15
C GLY A 40 -11.03 -7.15 -12.44
N ILE A 41 -10.83 -7.36 -11.13
CA ILE A 41 -9.84 -6.61 -10.33
C ILE A 41 -8.44 -7.07 -10.71
N GLN A 42 -7.68 -6.19 -11.34
CA GLN A 42 -6.31 -6.46 -11.77
C GLN A 42 -5.25 -6.04 -10.75
N SER A 43 -5.59 -5.18 -9.79
CA SER A 43 -4.66 -4.69 -8.78
C SER A 43 -5.28 -4.55 -7.40
N LEU A 44 -4.49 -4.89 -6.37
CA LEU A 44 -4.87 -4.77 -4.97
C LEU A 44 -3.93 -3.84 -4.21
N ASN A 45 -4.50 -3.07 -3.29
CA ASN A 45 -3.75 -2.31 -2.31
C ASN A 45 -3.75 -3.11 -0.99
N ILE A 46 -2.59 -3.62 -0.57
CA ILE A 46 -2.45 -4.41 0.66
C ILE A 46 -1.67 -3.59 1.68
N SER A 47 -2.24 -3.39 2.86
CA SER A 47 -1.56 -2.69 3.96
C SER A 47 -0.69 -3.66 4.75
N LEU A 48 0.62 -3.37 4.80
CA LEU A 48 1.60 -4.12 5.59
C LEU A 48 2.71 -3.17 6.05
N ASP A 49 2.65 -2.72 7.30
CA ASP A 49 3.51 -1.66 7.81
C ASP A 49 4.88 -2.16 8.34
N THR A 50 5.10 -3.47 8.40
CA THR A 50 6.38 -4.07 8.82
C THR A 50 6.57 -5.45 8.20
N LEU A 51 7.82 -5.85 7.98
CA LEU A 51 8.24 -7.18 7.54
C LEU A 51 8.66 -8.09 8.69
N GLN A 52 8.63 -7.58 9.93
CA GLN A 52 8.99 -8.30 11.15
C GLN A 52 7.71 -8.82 11.84
N LYS A 53 7.64 -10.12 12.07
CA LYS A 53 6.45 -10.79 12.65
C LYS A 53 6.10 -10.24 14.04
N ASP A 54 7.09 -10.07 14.91
CA ASP A 54 6.86 -9.59 16.28
C ASP A 54 6.38 -8.14 16.27
N ARG A 55 6.97 -7.29 15.41
CA ARG A 55 6.54 -5.91 15.23
C ARG A 55 5.13 -5.84 14.66
N PHE A 56 4.80 -6.69 13.69
CA PHE A 56 3.44 -6.79 13.16
C PHE A 56 2.43 -7.13 14.26
N GLN A 57 2.74 -8.09 15.12
CA GLN A 57 1.88 -8.46 16.23
C GLN A 57 1.72 -7.32 17.24
N LEU A 58 2.80 -6.59 17.54
CA LEU A 58 2.75 -5.41 18.41
C LEU A 58 1.89 -4.28 17.83
N MET A 59 2.01 -3.98 16.53
CA MET A 59 1.29 -2.91 15.85
C MET A 59 -0.19 -3.25 15.64
N THR A 60 -0.49 -4.47 15.19
CA THR A 60 -1.85 -4.86 14.78
C THR A 60 -2.65 -5.56 15.88
N LYS A 61 -1.99 -6.03 16.93
CA LYS A 61 -2.56 -6.91 17.99
C LYS A 61 -3.11 -8.23 17.42
N ARG A 62 -2.52 -8.73 16.32
CA ARG A 62 -2.95 -9.95 15.63
C ARG A 62 -1.75 -10.81 15.26
N ASP A 63 -1.88 -12.12 15.40
CA ASP A 63 -0.89 -13.12 14.96
C ASP A 63 -1.33 -13.73 13.63
N VAL A 64 -1.27 -12.93 12.56
CA VAL A 64 -1.66 -13.36 11.20
C VAL A 64 -0.63 -12.93 10.14
N PHE A 65 0.57 -12.59 10.55
CA PHE A 65 1.64 -12.10 9.68
C PHE A 65 1.94 -13.06 8.53
N ASP A 66 2.20 -14.34 8.85
CA ASP A 66 2.55 -15.34 7.86
C ASP A 66 1.42 -15.55 6.83
N ARG A 67 0.16 -15.47 7.29
CA ARG A 67 -1.01 -15.54 6.41
C ARG A 67 -1.06 -14.35 5.44
N VAL A 68 -0.78 -13.13 5.91
CA VAL A 68 -0.74 -11.95 5.04
C VAL A 68 0.33 -12.10 3.98
N LYS A 69 1.55 -12.55 4.35
CA LYS A 69 2.64 -12.81 3.39
C LYS A 69 2.25 -13.87 2.38
N SER A 70 1.72 -15.02 2.82
CA SER A 70 1.26 -16.08 1.93
C SER A 70 0.15 -15.60 0.98
N ASN A 71 -0.74 -14.75 1.45
CA ASN A 71 -1.80 -14.16 0.62
C ASN A 71 -1.25 -13.17 -0.41
N ILE A 72 -0.19 -12.42 -0.11
CA ILE A 72 0.50 -11.56 -1.08
C ILE A 72 1.09 -12.44 -2.20
N ASP A 73 1.81 -13.50 -1.84
CA ASP A 73 2.41 -14.41 -2.81
C ASP A 73 1.34 -15.12 -3.64
N LEU A 74 0.21 -15.48 -3.04
CA LEU A 74 -0.94 -16.06 -3.74
C LEU A 74 -1.50 -15.09 -4.79
N MET A 75 -1.67 -13.80 -4.47
CA MET A 75 -2.16 -12.82 -5.45
C MET A 75 -1.20 -12.65 -6.62
N LEU A 76 0.11 -12.58 -6.36
CA LEU A 76 1.14 -12.53 -7.41
C LEU A 76 1.12 -13.78 -8.30
N ALA A 77 0.94 -14.97 -7.73
CA ALA A 77 0.82 -16.23 -8.47
C ALA A 77 -0.41 -16.25 -9.40
N HIS A 78 -1.45 -15.51 -9.07
CA HIS A 78 -2.64 -15.32 -9.91
C HIS A 78 -2.54 -14.11 -10.85
N SER A 79 -1.34 -13.53 -11.04
CA SER A 79 -1.09 -12.36 -11.89
C SER A 79 -1.89 -11.12 -11.48
N ILE A 80 -2.30 -11.03 -10.23
CA ILE A 80 -2.95 -9.85 -9.65
C ILE A 80 -1.85 -8.93 -9.13
N ALA A 81 -1.77 -7.71 -9.67
CA ALA A 81 -0.77 -6.75 -9.26
C ALA A 81 -0.94 -6.33 -7.79
N VAL A 82 0.14 -6.30 -7.03
CA VAL A 82 0.13 -5.92 -5.61
C VAL A 82 0.79 -4.57 -5.42
N LYS A 83 0.01 -3.62 -4.87
CA LYS A 83 0.48 -2.34 -4.35
C LYS A 83 0.53 -2.44 -2.83
N MET A 84 1.71 -2.52 -2.25
CA MET A 84 1.90 -2.64 -0.80
C MET A 84 1.96 -1.26 -0.15
N ASN A 85 0.98 -0.93 0.69
CA ASN A 85 0.95 0.32 1.44
C ASN A 85 1.68 0.15 2.76
N VAL A 86 2.63 1.01 3.02
CA VAL A 86 3.44 1.04 4.24
C VAL A 86 3.35 2.44 4.84
N VAL A 87 2.67 2.59 5.97
CA VAL A 87 2.69 3.85 6.72
C VAL A 87 3.97 3.89 7.54
N LEU A 88 4.86 4.83 7.21
CA LEU A 88 6.13 4.98 7.92
C LEU A 88 5.96 5.85 9.16
N ILE A 89 6.42 5.33 10.31
CA ILE A 89 6.41 6.02 11.60
C ILE A 89 7.83 6.05 12.14
N LYS A 90 8.40 7.24 12.30
CA LYS A 90 9.77 7.45 12.77
C LYS A 90 9.98 6.81 14.14
N GLY A 91 11.07 6.02 14.26
CA GLY A 91 11.41 5.27 15.46
C GLY A 91 10.55 4.02 15.69
N VAL A 92 9.73 3.59 14.70
CA VAL A 92 8.89 2.39 14.82
C VAL A 92 9.20 1.38 13.72
N ASN A 93 9.17 1.80 12.44
CA ASN A 93 9.37 0.94 11.28
C ASN A 93 10.16 1.61 10.14
N ASP A 94 10.72 2.79 10.38
CA ASP A 94 11.56 3.52 9.42
C ASP A 94 12.93 2.83 9.18
N ASP A 95 13.34 1.95 10.08
CA ASP A 95 14.49 1.06 9.91
C ASP A 95 14.30 -0.03 8.84
N GLU A 96 13.06 -0.29 8.41
CA GLU A 96 12.73 -1.33 7.41
C GLU A 96 12.59 -0.78 5.97
N ILE A 97 12.86 0.52 5.72
CA ILE A 97 12.68 1.13 4.38
C ILE A 97 13.44 0.31 3.32
N ASN A 98 14.73 0.04 3.52
CA ASN A 98 15.53 -0.69 2.55
C ASN A 98 15.13 -2.16 2.45
N ASP A 99 14.60 -2.78 3.51
CA ASP A 99 14.06 -4.14 3.45
C ASP A 99 12.81 -4.24 2.56
N PHE A 100 11.93 -3.24 2.63
CA PHE A 100 10.80 -3.14 1.69
C PHE A 100 11.26 -2.92 0.25
N ILE A 101 12.31 -2.14 0.02
CA ILE A 101 12.90 -1.98 -1.32
C ILE A 101 13.47 -3.30 -1.83
N ARG A 102 14.19 -4.08 -1.01
CA ARG A 102 14.73 -5.40 -1.40
C ARG A 102 13.64 -6.38 -1.85
N LEU A 103 12.41 -6.30 -1.33
CA LEU A 103 11.31 -7.11 -1.84
C LEU A 103 11.02 -6.89 -3.32
N THR A 104 11.26 -5.68 -3.82
CA THR A 104 11.00 -5.33 -5.22
C THR A 104 12.03 -5.92 -6.17
N GLU A 105 13.17 -6.41 -5.69
CA GLU A 105 14.22 -7.05 -6.50
C GLU A 105 13.68 -8.32 -7.18
N THR A 106 13.01 -9.18 -6.40
CA THR A 106 12.57 -10.50 -6.86
C THR A 106 11.06 -10.62 -7.07
N LYS A 107 10.29 -9.62 -6.64
CA LYS A 107 8.82 -9.63 -6.74
C LYS A 107 8.32 -8.40 -7.48
N PRO A 108 7.36 -8.55 -8.41
CA PRO A 108 6.76 -7.43 -9.14
C PRO A 108 5.74 -6.68 -8.26
N ILE A 109 6.19 -6.21 -7.10
CA ILE A 109 5.40 -5.47 -6.12
C ILE A 109 5.65 -3.98 -6.29
N HIS A 110 4.60 -3.18 -6.13
CA HIS A 110 4.72 -1.73 -6.04
C HIS A 110 4.62 -1.30 -4.57
N VAL A 111 5.77 -1.03 -3.91
CA VAL A 111 5.82 -0.56 -2.51
C VAL A 111 5.45 0.92 -2.46
N ARG A 112 4.50 1.32 -1.61
CA ARG A 112 4.10 2.71 -1.42
C ARG A 112 4.31 3.13 0.03
N PHE A 113 5.34 3.91 0.26
CA PHE A 113 5.57 4.57 1.54
C PHE A 113 4.61 5.76 1.69
N ILE A 114 3.89 5.80 2.79
CA ILE A 114 2.89 6.82 3.10
C ILE A 114 3.37 7.54 4.36
N GLU A 115 3.45 8.86 4.30
CA GLU A 115 3.76 9.66 5.48
C GLU A 115 2.67 9.52 6.53
N PHE A 116 3.08 9.40 7.80
CA PHE A 116 2.16 9.34 8.92
C PHE A 116 1.37 10.64 9.06
N MET A 117 0.05 10.55 8.94
CA MET A 117 -0.85 11.71 8.95
C MET A 117 -1.77 11.71 10.18
N PRO A 118 -2.28 12.89 10.61
CA PRO A 118 -3.21 12.97 11.72
C PRO A 118 -4.58 12.40 11.34
N PHE A 119 -5.15 11.61 12.24
CA PHE A 119 -6.57 11.24 12.27
C PHE A 119 -6.99 10.89 13.70
N ASP A 120 -8.27 10.85 13.95
CA ASP A 120 -8.79 10.66 15.30
C ASP A 120 -8.25 9.40 15.97
N GLY A 121 -7.68 9.55 17.15
CA GLY A 121 -7.20 8.47 18.00
C GLY A 121 -5.80 7.93 17.72
N ASN A 122 -5.09 8.38 16.66
CA ASN A 122 -3.77 7.83 16.31
C ASN A 122 -2.58 8.46 17.04
N ARG A 123 -2.82 9.40 17.95
CA ARG A 123 -1.76 10.13 18.71
C ARG A 123 -0.65 10.68 17.81
N TRP A 124 -1.06 11.26 16.68
CA TRP A 124 -0.14 11.84 15.71
C TRP A 124 0.72 12.95 16.35
N ASN A 125 1.99 12.99 15.91
CA ASN A 125 2.94 14.05 16.23
C ASN A 125 3.84 14.24 15.00
N SER A 126 4.14 15.48 14.66
CA SER A 126 4.99 15.83 13.52
C SER A 126 6.40 15.23 13.60
N SER A 127 6.93 15.02 14.82
CA SER A 127 8.23 14.35 15.02
C SER A 127 8.27 12.88 14.59
N LYS A 128 7.08 12.25 14.39
CA LYS A 128 6.95 10.87 13.93
C LYS A 128 6.83 10.75 12.41
N VAL A 129 6.81 11.85 11.69
CA VAL A 129 6.74 11.85 10.22
C VAL A 129 8.11 11.56 9.65
N VAL A 130 8.20 10.56 8.78
CA VAL A 130 9.38 10.31 7.92
C VAL A 130 9.12 11.01 6.59
N LYS A 131 9.88 12.07 6.32
CA LYS A 131 9.67 12.91 5.14
C LYS A 131 10.15 12.23 3.86
N LEU A 132 9.60 12.64 2.72
CA LEU A 132 10.06 12.19 1.39
C LEU A 132 11.59 12.25 1.24
N SER A 133 12.23 13.35 1.66
CA SER A 133 13.69 13.51 1.57
C SER A 133 14.45 12.46 2.38
N GLU A 134 13.99 12.17 3.61
CA GLU A 134 14.60 11.16 4.49
C GLU A 134 14.44 9.75 3.89
N ILE A 135 13.27 9.43 3.30
CA ILE A 135 13.05 8.15 2.62
C ILE A 135 13.99 7.99 1.43
N LEU A 136 14.10 9.03 0.58
CA LEU A 136 14.98 8.97 -0.59
C LEU A 136 16.46 8.91 -0.20
N GLU A 137 16.88 9.61 0.85
CA GLU A 137 18.24 9.54 1.40
C GLU A 137 18.56 8.12 1.88
N THR A 138 17.63 7.50 2.64
CA THR A 138 17.79 6.13 3.12
C THR A 138 17.91 5.14 1.96
N VAL A 139 17.04 5.25 0.95
CA VAL A 139 17.08 4.35 -0.21
C VAL A 139 18.34 4.58 -1.04
N SER A 140 18.74 5.85 -1.27
CA SER A 140 19.93 6.17 -2.08
C SER A 140 21.26 5.79 -1.41
N SER A 141 21.25 5.50 -0.11
CA SER A 141 22.46 4.99 0.58
C SER A 141 22.85 3.57 0.12
N GLU A 142 21.92 2.81 -0.47
CA GLU A 142 22.14 1.41 -0.89
C GLU A 142 21.79 1.16 -2.36
N PHE A 143 20.92 1.98 -2.97
CA PHE A 143 20.34 1.71 -4.28
C PHE A 143 20.39 2.93 -5.20
N ASP A 144 20.58 2.71 -6.49
CA ASP A 144 20.46 3.73 -7.52
C ASP A 144 18.98 3.97 -7.85
N ILE A 145 18.48 5.13 -7.45
CA ILE A 145 17.08 5.53 -7.65
C ILE A 145 16.90 6.16 -9.02
N ILE A 146 15.94 5.67 -9.78
CA ILE A 146 15.53 6.24 -11.06
C ILE A 146 14.11 6.79 -10.92
N PRO A 147 13.90 8.12 -11.01
CA PRO A 147 12.57 8.70 -11.00
C PRO A 147 11.74 8.22 -12.19
N LEU A 148 10.45 8.02 -11.98
CA LEU A 148 9.48 7.73 -13.04
C LEU A 148 8.59 8.95 -13.29
N GLU A 149 8.12 9.09 -14.53
CA GLU A 149 7.19 10.15 -14.89
C GLU A 149 5.92 10.09 -14.04
N ARG A 150 5.44 11.25 -13.64
CA ARG A 150 4.19 11.41 -12.89
C ARG A 150 3.05 11.66 -13.87
N SER A 151 1.98 10.88 -13.75
CA SER A 151 0.74 11.17 -14.46
C SER A 151 0.01 12.35 -13.80
N GLU A 152 -0.80 13.05 -14.58
CA GLU A 152 -1.68 14.12 -14.07
C GLU A 152 -2.60 13.56 -12.95
N HIS A 153 -2.83 14.34 -11.88
CA HIS A 153 -3.61 13.95 -10.70
C HIS A 153 -3.04 12.80 -9.85
N GLU A 154 -1.84 12.33 -10.14
CA GLU A 154 -1.23 11.27 -9.35
C GLU A 154 -0.65 11.81 -8.02
N THR A 155 -1.00 11.16 -6.90
CA THR A 155 -0.60 11.61 -5.56
C THR A 155 0.74 11.05 -5.11
N ALA A 156 1.24 10.02 -5.79
CA ALA A 156 2.48 9.33 -5.45
C ALA A 156 3.62 9.76 -6.37
N LYS A 157 4.80 10.06 -5.79
CA LYS A 157 6.04 10.19 -6.56
C LYS A 157 6.64 8.80 -6.73
N LYS A 158 6.76 8.35 -7.98
CA LYS A 158 7.18 6.99 -8.33
C LYS A 158 8.65 6.90 -8.67
N PHE A 159 9.23 5.77 -8.32
CA PHE A 159 10.63 5.46 -8.55
C PHE A 159 10.80 3.98 -8.88
N ARG A 160 11.92 3.67 -9.54
CA ARG A 160 12.40 2.29 -9.70
C ARG A 160 13.87 2.18 -9.29
N ILE A 161 14.28 0.98 -8.95
CA ILE A 161 15.68 0.61 -8.79
C ILE A 161 16.13 -0.17 -10.02
N ALA A 162 17.32 0.09 -10.51
CA ALA A 162 17.87 -0.64 -11.67
C ALA A 162 17.99 -2.15 -11.34
N GLY A 163 17.48 -3.00 -12.22
CA GLY A 163 17.50 -4.45 -12.04
C GLY A 163 16.38 -5.02 -11.18
N HIS A 164 15.58 -4.22 -10.49
CA HIS A 164 14.43 -4.70 -9.72
C HIS A 164 13.20 -4.95 -10.61
N GLN A 165 12.43 -5.99 -10.29
CA GLN A 165 11.18 -6.32 -10.99
C GLN A 165 10.03 -5.40 -10.61
N GLY A 166 10.01 -4.97 -9.35
CA GLY A 166 9.01 -4.07 -8.81
C GLY A 166 9.45 -2.61 -8.81
N THR A 167 8.64 -1.77 -8.21
CA THR A 167 8.86 -0.32 -8.13
C THR A 167 8.48 0.18 -6.73
N PHE A 168 8.85 1.43 -6.42
CA PHE A 168 8.34 2.05 -5.20
C PHE A 168 7.82 3.45 -5.44
N ALA A 169 7.07 3.96 -4.48
CA ALA A 169 6.57 5.33 -4.51
C ALA A 169 6.48 5.91 -3.11
N VAL A 170 6.44 7.24 -3.03
CA VAL A 170 6.21 7.97 -1.78
C VAL A 170 4.99 8.85 -1.92
N ILE A 171 4.07 8.75 -0.96
CA ILE A 171 2.87 9.57 -0.84
C ILE A 171 3.11 10.57 0.28
N SER A 172 3.57 11.77 -0.10
CA SER A 172 3.98 12.83 0.82
C SER A 172 2.81 13.73 1.18
N THR A 173 1.94 13.25 2.07
CA THR A 173 0.74 13.98 2.48
C THR A 173 1.00 15.18 3.37
N MET A 174 2.10 15.14 4.15
CA MET A 174 2.45 16.15 5.14
C MET A 174 3.58 17.07 4.68
N SER A 175 4.63 16.52 4.05
CA SER A 175 5.81 17.31 3.66
C SER A 175 5.67 17.98 2.29
N ALA A 176 4.87 17.42 1.38
CA ALA A 176 4.60 17.98 0.05
C ALA A 176 3.15 17.63 -0.37
N PRO A 177 2.15 18.31 0.23
CA PRO A 177 0.75 18.00 -0.02
C PRO A 177 0.35 18.26 -1.47
N PHE A 178 -0.51 17.40 -2.03
CA PHE A 178 -0.95 17.38 -3.42
C PHE A 178 -2.45 17.72 -3.59
N CYS A 179 -3.06 18.35 -2.57
CA CYS A 179 -4.50 18.59 -2.54
C CYS A 179 -5.02 19.46 -3.69
N GLY A 180 -4.19 20.33 -4.27
CA GLY A 180 -4.57 21.21 -5.39
C GLY A 180 -4.84 20.46 -6.70
N ASP A 181 -4.27 19.26 -6.88
CA ASP A 181 -4.39 18.45 -8.10
C ASP A 181 -5.30 17.22 -7.90
N CYS A 182 -5.98 17.11 -6.74
CA CYS A 182 -6.72 15.90 -6.40
C CYS A 182 -8.12 15.91 -7.01
N ASN A 183 -8.43 14.88 -7.84
CA ASN A 183 -9.74 14.66 -8.44
C ASN A 183 -10.54 13.54 -7.75
N ARG A 184 -10.24 13.24 -6.48
CA ARG A 184 -10.83 12.10 -5.76
C ARG A 184 -12.02 12.52 -4.91
N ILE A 185 -13.05 11.69 -4.94
CA ILE A 185 -14.20 11.76 -4.05
C ILE A 185 -14.18 10.54 -3.14
N ARG A 186 -14.52 10.70 -1.88
CA ARG A 186 -14.65 9.60 -0.93
C ARG A 186 -16.09 9.51 -0.44
N LEU A 187 -16.71 8.35 -0.65
CA LEU A 187 -17.96 8.00 -0.01
C LEU A 187 -17.63 7.26 1.30
N THR A 188 -18.12 7.79 2.42
CA THR A 188 -17.91 7.17 3.75
C THR A 188 -18.92 6.06 4.00
N ALA A 189 -18.66 5.20 5.02
CA ALA A 189 -19.53 4.06 5.33
C ALA A 189 -20.96 4.47 5.77
N ASP A 190 -21.14 5.72 6.24
CA ASP A 190 -22.44 6.31 6.59
C ASP A 190 -23.09 7.07 5.42
N GLY A 191 -22.56 6.92 4.20
CA GLY A 191 -23.15 7.46 2.98
C GLY A 191 -22.89 8.95 2.72
N LYS A 192 -21.95 9.57 3.43
CA LYS A 192 -21.54 10.96 3.19
C LYS A 192 -20.36 11.06 2.22
N MET A 193 -20.31 12.16 1.47
CA MET A 193 -19.19 12.53 0.59
C MET A 193 -18.39 13.68 1.20
#